data_4031247a2f5bda001acc62aeb607d208
#
_entry.id   4031247a2f5bda001acc62aeb607d208
#
_cell.length_a   1.000
_cell.length_b   1.000
_cell.length_c   1.000
_cell.angle_alpha   90.00
_cell.angle_beta   90.00
_cell.angle_gamma   90.00
#
_symmetry.space_group_name_H-M   'P 1'
#
loop_
_entity.id
_entity.type
_entity.pdbx_description
1 polymer ?
#
loop_
_entity_poly.entity_id
_entity_poly.type
_entity_poly.pdbx_seq_one_letter_code
_entity_poly.pdbx_strand_id
1 'polypeptide(L)'
;MNTSVKKFVENKNFKKKLFTPGPASLLYENITSIEPCFGRGDYQYQKIENNVLSKLKKISNHKNIARMQGSASFALEVMINNFIYGKLLIIKTGIYSDRLLSMSIACKTNFKKIKKIDYIDYQKIDELTTKYDWVMGCPVETSVGLKIPISKLNKLKKRCKAKLALDATASIGLE
;
A
#
# COMPACT_ATOMS: atom_id res chain seq x y z
N MET A 1 22.13 31.80 -1.29
CA MET A 1 22.30 30.36 -1.32
C MET A 1 21.08 29.59 -1.84
N ASN A 2 19.84 29.99 -1.49
CA ASN A 2 18.63 29.28 -1.89
C ASN A 2 18.32 29.31 -3.40
N THR A 3 18.71 30.33 -4.13
CA THR A 3 18.37 30.47 -5.56
C THR A 3 19.06 29.42 -6.44
N SER A 4 20.24 28.94 -6.08
CA SER A 4 20.96 27.93 -6.87
C SER A 4 20.37 26.52 -6.70
N VAL A 5 19.97 26.17 -5.48
CA VAL A 5 19.35 24.86 -5.19
C VAL A 5 17.95 24.77 -5.82
N LYS A 6 17.15 25.83 -5.68
CA LYS A 6 15.84 25.92 -6.34
C LYS A 6 15.97 25.76 -7.85
N LYS A 7 16.86 26.56 -8.48
CA LYS A 7 17.11 26.50 -9.92
C LYS A 7 17.65 25.13 -10.37
N PHE A 8 18.46 24.47 -9.54
CA PHE A 8 18.93 23.11 -9.81
C PHE A 8 17.80 22.09 -9.78
N VAL A 9 16.94 22.13 -8.77
CA VAL A 9 15.79 21.21 -8.63
C VAL A 9 14.80 21.45 -9.77
N GLU A 10 14.47 22.71 -10.07
CA GLU A 10 13.60 23.06 -11.20
C GLU A 10 14.16 22.57 -12.52
N ASN A 11 15.43 22.82 -12.82
CA ASN A 11 16.08 22.35 -14.04
C ASN A 11 16.11 20.82 -14.18
N LYS A 12 16.21 20.09 -13.08
CA LYS A 12 16.17 18.61 -13.09
C LYS A 12 14.76 18.07 -13.27
N ASN A 13 13.76 18.69 -12.65
CA ASN A 13 12.40 18.22 -12.64
C ASN A 13 11.61 18.59 -13.89
N PHE A 14 11.82 19.77 -14.46
CA PHE A 14 11.02 20.29 -15.57
C PHE A 14 11.43 19.82 -16.96
N LYS A 15 12.60 19.22 -17.11
CA LYS A 15 13.03 18.70 -18.42
C LYS A 15 12.36 17.39 -18.83
N LYS A 16 11.76 16.65 -17.87
CA LYS A 16 11.04 15.39 -18.15
C LYS A 16 9.72 15.39 -17.40
N LYS A 17 8.63 15.27 -18.13
CA LYS A 17 7.32 14.96 -17.54
C LYS A 17 7.27 13.46 -17.24
N LEU A 18 7.13 13.10 -15.96
CA LEU A 18 6.98 11.72 -15.53
C LEU A 18 5.49 11.37 -15.52
N PHE A 19 5.10 10.37 -16.29
CA PHE A 19 3.76 9.81 -16.32
C PHE A 19 3.70 8.47 -15.55
N THR A 20 4.61 8.29 -14.61
CA THR A 20 4.67 7.11 -13.76
C THR A 20 4.01 7.41 -12.41
N PRO A 21 3.35 6.41 -11.80
CA PRO A 21 2.77 6.56 -10.45
C PRO A 21 3.84 6.75 -9.35
N GLY A 22 5.08 6.39 -9.66
CA GLY A 22 6.28 6.51 -8.81
C GLY A 22 7.47 5.78 -9.41
N PRO A 23 8.71 6.18 -9.04
CA PRO A 23 9.05 7.37 -8.24
C PRO A 23 8.69 8.67 -8.95
N ALA A 24 8.32 9.69 -8.16
CA ALA A 24 7.98 11.02 -8.63
C ALA A 24 9.03 12.05 -8.15
N SER A 25 9.09 13.17 -8.84
CA SER A 25 9.95 14.29 -8.45
C SER A 25 9.46 14.91 -7.14
N LEU A 26 10.39 15.16 -6.23
CA LEU A 26 10.08 15.89 -4.99
C LEU A 26 9.78 17.35 -5.30
N LEU A 27 8.77 17.90 -4.63
CA LEU A 27 8.54 19.34 -4.63
C LEU A 27 9.69 20.03 -3.89
N TYR A 28 10.04 21.24 -4.37
CA TYR A 28 11.10 22.03 -3.74
C TYR A 28 10.81 22.30 -2.26
N GLU A 29 9.57 22.58 -1.92
CA GLU A 29 9.09 22.82 -0.56
C GLU A 29 9.32 21.61 0.35
N ASN A 30 9.16 20.39 -0.18
CA ASN A 30 9.44 19.17 0.58
C ASN A 30 10.94 19.01 0.85
N ILE A 31 11.79 19.38 -0.13
CA ILE A 31 13.24 19.27 0.02
C ILE A 31 13.75 20.26 1.06
N THR A 32 13.25 21.49 1.02
CA THR A 32 13.68 22.57 1.95
C THR A 32 13.14 22.39 3.36
N SER A 33 12.11 21.59 3.53
CA SER A 33 11.51 21.27 4.83
C SER A 33 12.13 20.05 5.50
N ILE A 34 13.10 19.39 4.85
CA ILE A 34 13.84 18.29 5.45
C ILE A 34 14.80 18.90 6.49
N GLU A 35 14.49 18.68 7.74
CA GLU A 35 15.38 19.05 8.83
C GLU A 35 16.62 18.15 8.87
N PRO A 36 17.76 18.69 9.31
CA PRO A 36 18.97 17.91 9.41
C PRO A 36 18.85 16.82 10.45
N CYS A 37 19.88 16.09 10.67
CA CYS A 37 19.96 14.88 11.49
C CYS A 37 19.33 14.98 12.88
N PHE A 38 18.59 13.93 13.25
CA PHE A 38 18.14 13.71 14.61
C PHE A 38 18.98 12.59 15.26
N GLY A 39 19.27 12.75 16.53
CA GLY A 39 19.86 11.69 17.34
C GLY A 39 18.85 10.60 17.68
N ARG A 40 19.35 9.42 18.03
CA ARG A 40 18.50 8.35 18.54
C ARG A 40 17.86 8.76 19.87
N GLY A 41 16.54 8.75 19.96
CA GLY A 41 15.80 9.17 21.14
C GLY A 41 15.59 10.69 21.27
N ASP A 42 15.91 11.45 20.24
CA ASP A 42 15.68 12.87 20.20
C ASP A 42 14.19 13.22 20.39
N TYR A 43 13.90 14.13 21.31
CA TYR A 43 12.53 14.55 21.61
C TYR A 43 11.87 15.24 20.40
N GLN A 44 12.60 16.02 19.63
CA GLN A 44 12.07 16.67 18.45
C GLN A 44 11.66 15.63 17.39
N TYR A 45 12.48 14.60 17.18
CA TYR A 45 12.14 13.47 16.30
C TYR A 45 10.85 12.78 16.76
N GLN A 46 10.75 12.45 18.04
CA GLN A 46 9.56 11.80 18.60
C GLN A 46 8.29 12.64 18.38
N LYS A 47 8.40 13.97 18.55
CA LYS A 47 7.29 14.89 18.33
C LYS A 47 6.83 14.89 16.87
N ILE A 48 7.78 14.96 15.92
CA ILE A 48 7.49 14.89 14.47
C ILE A 48 6.87 13.55 14.13
N GLU A 49 7.45 12.47 14.60
CA GLU A 49 6.97 11.11 14.38
C GLU A 49 5.51 10.93 14.85
N ASN A 50 5.22 11.32 16.08
CA ASN A 50 3.87 11.21 16.65
C ASN A 50 2.84 12.04 15.84
N ASN A 51 3.24 13.21 15.37
CA ASN A 51 2.40 14.05 14.50
C ASN A 51 2.11 13.36 13.16
N VAL A 52 3.14 12.81 12.51
CA VAL A 52 3.00 12.06 11.25
C VAL A 52 2.11 10.85 11.42
N LEU A 53 2.35 10.03 12.45
CA LEU A 53 1.53 8.84 12.75
C LEU A 53 0.07 9.20 13.04
N SER A 54 -0.16 10.30 13.77
CA SER A 54 -1.53 10.81 14.02
C SER A 54 -2.25 11.18 12.72
N LYS A 55 -1.58 11.87 11.81
CA LYS A 55 -2.12 12.21 10.48
C LYS A 55 -2.39 10.97 9.64
N LEU A 56 -1.46 10.01 9.61
CA LEU A 56 -1.64 8.76 8.89
C LEU A 56 -2.81 7.92 9.42
N LYS A 57 -3.01 7.87 10.73
CA LYS A 57 -4.19 7.22 11.34
C LYS A 57 -5.51 7.84 10.85
N LYS A 58 -5.55 9.16 10.72
CA LYS A 58 -6.74 9.87 10.19
C LYS A 58 -6.96 9.55 8.72
N ILE A 59 -5.92 9.62 7.89
CA ILE A 59 -6.01 9.36 6.45
C ILE A 59 -6.43 7.91 6.17
N SER A 60 -5.83 6.95 6.87
CA SER A 60 -6.08 5.52 6.66
C SER A 60 -7.33 5.01 7.39
N ASN A 61 -7.88 5.79 8.30
CA ASN A 61 -8.95 5.38 9.23
C ASN A 61 -8.58 4.10 10.02
N HIS A 62 -7.30 3.94 10.37
CA HIS A 62 -6.79 2.82 11.15
C HIS A 62 -6.35 3.25 12.55
N LYS A 63 -6.63 2.41 13.54
CA LYS A 63 -6.22 2.66 14.94
C LYS A 63 -4.72 2.51 15.14
N ASN A 64 -4.11 1.57 14.44
CA ASN A 64 -2.70 1.21 14.59
C ASN A 64 -1.96 1.36 13.27
N ILE A 65 -0.70 1.83 13.36
CA ILE A 65 0.23 1.91 12.24
C ILE A 65 1.52 1.25 12.67
N ALA A 66 1.97 0.26 11.92
CA ALA A 66 3.29 -0.32 12.05
C ALA A 66 4.23 0.32 11.01
N ARG A 67 5.39 0.77 11.45
CA ARG A 67 6.42 1.32 10.56
C ARG A 67 7.49 0.27 10.32
N MET A 68 7.90 0.17 9.07
CA MET A 68 9.01 -0.69 8.68
C MET A 68 9.90 0.06 7.71
N GLN A 69 11.20 -0.10 7.86
CA GLN A 69 12.16 0.39 6.88
C GLN A 69 12.30 -0.65 5.77
N GLY A 70 12.01 -0.25 4.55
CA GLY A 70 12.08 -1.14 3.40
C GLY A 70 11.11 -0.75 2.29
N SER A 71 10.96 -1.62 1.31
CA SER A 71 10.01 -1.44 0.22
C SER A 71 8.58 -1.77 0.65
N ALA A 72 7.59 -1.27 -0.11
CA ALA A 72 6.20 -1.69 0.07
C ALA A 72 6.02 -3.21 -0.09
N SER A 73 6.80 -3.85 -0.98
CA SER A 73 6.79 -5.31 -1.13
C SER A 73 7.20 -6.04 0.15
N PHE A 74 8.19 -5.52 0.88
CA PHE A 74 8.58 -6.07 2.18
C PHE A 74 7.44 -5.94 3.20
N ALA A 75 6.77 -4.80 3.25
CA ALA A 75 5.63 -4.61 4.14
C ALA A 75 4.46 -5.57 3.81
N LEU A 76 4.19 -5.81 2.52
CA LEU A 76 3.19 -6.78 2.08
C LEU A 76 3.55 -8.20 2.49
N GLU A 77 4.82 -8.61 2.32
CA GLU A 77 5.29 -9.92 2.74
C GLU A 77 5.16 -10.12 4.24
N VAL A 78 5.58 -9.13 5.04
CA VAL A 78 5.41 -9.17 6.50
C VAL A 78 3.92 -9.27 6.87
N MET A 79 3.05 -8.52 6.21
CA MET A 79 1.61 -8.58 6.44
C MET A 79 1.04 -9.96 6.11
N ILE A 80 1.38 -10.53 4.96
CA ILE A 80 0.91 -11.85 4.54
C ILE A 80 1.39 -12.92 5.50
N ASN A 81 2.68 -12.93 5.85
CA ASN A 81 3.26 -13.96 6.70
C ASN A 81 2.75 -13.92 8.15
N ASN A 82 2.31 -12.77 8.65
CA ASN A 82 1.88 -12.63 10.04
C ASN A 82 0.36 -12.68 10.23
N PHE A 83 -0.43 -12.14 9.30
CA PHE A 83 -1.86 -11.93 9.50
C PHE A 83 -2.75 -12.80 8.62
N ILE A 84 -2.31 -13.21 7.42
CA ILE A 84 -3.17 -13.95 6.48
C ILE A 84 -3.19 -15.44 6.82
N TYR A 85 -4.39 -16.01 6.84
CA TYR A 85 -4.61 -17.43 7.15
C TYR A 85 -5.91 -17.96 6.51
N GLY A 86 -6.09 -19.27 6.53
CA GLY A 86 -7.34 -19.93 6.13
C GLY A 86 -7.61 -19.86 4.64
N LYS A 87 -8.84 -19.56 4.25
CA LYS A 87 -9.25 -19.40 2.86
C LYS A 87 -9.04 -17.95 2.42
N LEU A 88 -8.18 -17.75 1.45
CA LEU A 88 -7.81 -16.45 0.90
C LEU A 88 -8.39 -16.28 -0.50
N LEU A 89 -9.09 -15.17 -0.72
CA LEU A 89 -9.44 -14.67 -2.04
C LEU A 89 -8.46 -13.55 -2.40
N ILE A 90 -7.83 -13.64 -3.56
CA ILE A 90 -7.06 -12.55 -4.16
C ILE A 90 -7.80 -12.07 -5.41
N ILE A 91 -8.02 -10.77 -5.51
CA ILE A 91 -8.67 -10.15 -6.67
C ILE A 91 -7.62 -9.94 -7.75
N LYS A 92 -7.82 -10.57 -8.91
CA LYS A 92 -6.95 -10.44 -10.07
C LYS A 92 -7.21 -9.10 -10.77
N THR A 93 -6.17 -8.26 -10.83
CA THR A 93 -6.23 -6.93 -11.44
C THR A 93 -5.09 -6.67 -12.42
N GLY A 94 -3.91 -7.25 -12.19
CA GLY A 94 -2.70 -7.07 -13.00
C GLY A 94 -1.45 -7.51 -12.26
N ILE A 95 -0.29 -6.96 -12.62
CA ILE A 95 1.04 -7.38 -12.13
C ILE A 95 1.15 -7.32 -10.59
N TYR A 96 0.56 -6.30 -9.96
CA TYR A 96 0.65 -6.18 -8.49
C TYR A 96 -0.23 -7.22 -7.78
N SER A 97 -1.37 -7.59 -8.34
CA SER A 97 -2.14 -8.72 -7.83
C SER A 97 -1.46 -10.08 -8.07
N ASP A 98 -0.72 -10.26 -9.18
CA ASP A 98 0.11 -11.44 -9.41
C ASP A 98 1.23 -11.55 -8.35
N ARG A 99 1.79 -10.42 -7.94
CA ARG A 99 2.77 -10.35 -6.84
C ARG A 99 2.16 -10.79 -5.51
N LEU A 100 0.95 -10.31 -5.17
CA LEU A 100 0.23 -10.74 -3.97
C LEU A 100 -0.02 -12.26 -3.99
N LEU A 101 -0.38 -12.81 -5.15
CA LEU A 101 -0.57 -14.24 -5.33
C LEU A 101 0.73 -15.00 -5.07
N SER A 102 1.85 -14.59 -5.68
CA SER A 102 3.16 -15.23 -5.53
C SER A 102 3.62 -15.25 -4.07
N MET A 103 3.53 -14.13 -3.36
CA MET A 103 3.84 -14.03 -1.93
C MET A 103 2.92 -14.93 -1.08
N SER A 104 1.64 -15.00 -1.41
CA SER A 104 0.68 -15.83 -0.68
C SER A 104 0.91 -17.32 -0.89
N ILE A 105 1.35 -17.74 -2.09
CA ILE A 105 1.75 -19.12 -2.38
C ILE A 105 3.00 -19.47 -1.58
N ALA A 106 4.00 -18.61 -1.53
CA ALA A 106 5.20 -18.80 -0.72
C ALA A 106 4.85 -18.93 0.77
N CYS A 107 3.99 -18.06 1.30
CA CYS A 107 3.49 -18.14 2.67
C CYS A 107 2.75 -19.46 2.94
N LYS A 108 1.88 -19.90 2.02
CA LYS A 108 1.17 -21.17 2.13
C LYS A 108 2.14 -22.35 2.22
N THR A 109 3.19 -22.36 1.40
CA THR A 109 4.19 -23.41 1.36
C THR A 109 5.03 -23.43 2.64
N ASN A 110 5.54 -22.28 3.06
CA ASN A 110 6.51 -22.17 4.15
C ASN A 110 5.86 -22.26 5.55
N PHE A 111 4.71 -21.65 5.73
CA PHE A 111 4.07 -21.51 7.05
C PHE A 111 2.79 -22.29 7.22
N LYS A 112 2.22 -22.87 6.15
CA LYS A 112 0.98 -23.69 6.15
C LYS A 112 -0.26 -23.01 6.76
N LYS A 113 -0.21 -21.68 6.96
CA LYS A 113 -1.33 -20.91 7.54
C LYS A 113 -2.47 -20.73 6.56
N ILE A 114 -2.16 -20.54 5.28
CA ILE A 114 -3.14 -20.39 4.21
C ILE A 114 -3.54 -21.78 3.71
N LYS A 115 -4.81 -22.12 3.83
CA LYS A 115 -5.35 -23.42 3.44
C LYS A 115 -5.70 -23.49 1.96
N LYS A 116 -6.33 -22.44 1.45
CA LYS A 116 -6.77 -22.34 0.06
C LYS A 116 -6.59 -20.93 -0.45
N ILE A 117 -6.18 -20.78 -1.70
CA ILE A 117 -6.09 -19.50 -2.41
C ILE A 117 -6.99 -19.60 -3.65
N ASP A 118 -7.93 -18.69 -3.77
CA ASP A 118 -8.70 -18.46 -4.98
C ASP A 118 -8.22 -17.12 -5.59
N TYR A 119 -7.93 -17.12 -6.88
CA TYR A 119 -7.46 -15.97 -7.63
C TYR A 119 -8.47 -15.66 -8.73
N ILE A 120 -9.30 -14.63 -8.53
CA ILE A 120 -10.50 -14.38 -9.31
C ILE A 120 -10.46 -12.99 -9.92
N ASP A 121 -10.80 -12.91 -11.22
CA ASP A 121 -10.86 -11.66 -11.96
C ASP A 121 -11.80 -10.65 -11.28
N TYR A 122 -11.40 -9.38 -11.25
CA TYR A 122 -12.16 -8.31 -10.62
C TYR A 122 -13.55 -8.11 -11.25
N GLN A 123 -13.75 -8.51 -12.50
CA GLN A 123 -15.04 -8.44 -13.19
C GLN A 123 -16.06 -9.43 -12.61
N LYS A 124 -15.58 -10.54 -12.05
CA LYS A 124 -16.42 -11.63 -11.48
C LYS A 124 -16.69 -11.50 -9.98
N ILE A 125 -16.10 -10.50 -9.30
CA ILE A 125 -16.22 -10.40 -7.84
C ILE A 125 -17.66 -10.09 -7.36
N ASP A 126 -18.49 -9.50 -8.21
CA ASP A 126 -19.87 -9.16 -7.83
C ASP A 126 -20.77 -10.38 -7.69
N GLU A 127 -20.44 -11.49 -8.33
CA GLU A 127 -21.18 -12.76 -8.29
C GLU A 127 -20.76 -13.67 -7.13
N LEU A 128 -19.66 -13.33 -6.44
CA LEU A 128 -19.09 -14.18 -5.40
C LEU A 128 -19.92 -14.14 -4.12
N THR A 129 -20.34 -15.34 -3.69
CA THR A 129 -21.05 -15.58 -2.41
C THR A 129 -20.27 -16.50 -1.47
N THR A 130 -19.17 -17.07 -1.94
CA THR A 130 -18.32 -17.98 -1.16
C THR A 130 -17.72 -17.27 0.04
N LYS A 131 -17.70 -17.95 1.20
CA LYS A 131 -17.06 -17.44 2.41
C LYS A 131 -15.55 -17.59 2.34
N TYR A 132 -14.84 -16.55 2.77
CA TYR A 132 -13.40 -16.51 2.90
C TYR A 132 -13.00 -15.98 4.28
N ASP A 133 -11.79 -16.31 4.74
CA ASP A 133 -11.22 -15.68 5.93
C ASP A 133 -10.66 -14.31 5.59
N TRP A 134 -10.06 -14.20 4.39
CA TRP A 134 -9.47 -12.97 3.89
C TRP A 134 -9.78 -12.71 2.42
N VAL A 135 -9.97 -11.44 2.11
CA VAL A 135 -9.95 -10.89 0.75
C VAL A 135 -8.76 -9.95 0.64
N MET A 136 -7.94 -10.14 -0.39
CA MET A 136 -6.81 -9.25 -0.70
C MET A 136 -6.99 -8.67 -2.09
N GLY A 137 -6.54 -7.42 -2.26
CA GLY A 137 -6.56 -6.75 -3.56
C GLY A 137 -5.71 -5.50 -3.60
N CYS A 138 -5.51 -5.02 -4.82
CA CYS A 138 -4.87 -3.75 -5.11
C CYS A 138 -5.95 -2.78 -5.61
N PRO A 139 -6.38 -1.78 -4.82
CA PRO A 139 -7.43 -0.85 -5.24
C PRO A 139 -7.05 -0.04 -6.48
N VAL A 140 -5.79 0.33 -6.61
CA VAL A 140 -5.25 1.03 -7.78
C VAL A 140 -4.14 0.18 -8.38
N GLU A 141 -4.48 -0.53 -9.45
CA GLU A 141 -3.54 -1.34 -10.23
C GLU A 141 -2.93 -0.48 -11.34
N THR A 142 -1.75 0.05 -11.06
CA THR A 142 -1.08 1.01 -11.96
C THR A 142 -0.52 0.37 -13.21
N SER A 143 -0.32 -0.96 -13.24
CA SER A 143 0.19 -1.67 -14.42
C SER A 143 -0.78 -1.69 -15.59
N VAL A 144 -2.09 -1.54 -15.31
CA VAL A 144 -3.16 -1.56 -16.33
C VAL A 144 -4.12 -0.37 -16.21
N GLY A 145 -3.84 0.58 -15.32
CA GLY A 145 -4.68 1.77 -15.13
C GLY A 145 -6.06 1.46 -14.53
N LEU A 146 -6.20 0.39 -13.75
CA LEU A 146 -7.46 -0.01 -13.14
C LEU A 146 -7.59 0.57 -11.73
N LYS A 147 -8.77 1.14 -11.44
CA LYS A 147 -9.19 1.54 -10.09
C LYS A 147 -10.44 0.78 -9.67
N ILE A 148 -10.39 0.12 -8.51
CA ILE A 148 -11.54 -0.52 -7.88
C ILE A 148 -11.95 0.35 -6.68
N PRO A 149 -13.17 0.90 -6.68
CA PRO A 149 -13.66 1.70 -5.56
C PRO A 149 -13.64 0.91 -4.23
N ILE A 150 -13.20 1.54 -3.14
CA ILE A 150 -13.17 0.94 -1.81
C ILE A 150 -14.55 0.47 -1.37
N SER A 151 -15.60 1.19 -1.76
CA SER A 151 -17.00 0.79 -1.51
C SER A 151 -17.33 -0.59 -2.10
N LYS A 152 -16.83 -0.90 -3.31
CA LYS A 152 -17.01 -2.22 -3.96
C LYS A 152 -16.28 -3.31 -3.18
N LEU A 153 -15.04 -3.05 -2.74
CA LEU A 153 -14.26 -3.98 -1.92
C LEU A 153 -14.91 -4.24 -0.55
N ASN A 154 -15.47 -3.21 0.06
CA ASN A 154 -16.22 -3.34 1.32
C ASN A 154 -17.53 -4.15 1.15
N LYS A 155 -18.23 -4.01 0.02
CA LYS A 155 -19.40 -4.86 -0.30
C LYS A 155 -18.99 -6.31 -0.46
N LEU A 156 -17.89 -6.58 -1.20
CA LEU A 156 -17.33 -7.93 -1.35
C LEU A 156 -16.94 -8.52 0.00
N LYS A 157 -16.18 -7.79 0.83
CA LYS A 157 -15.81 -8.20 2.19
C LYS A 157 -17.02 -8.65 3.01
N LYS A 158 -18.09 -7.85 3.00
CA LYS A 158 -19.33 -8.17 3.74
C LYS A 158 -20.00 -9.43 3.21
N ARG A 159 -20.14 -9.55 1.88
CA ARG A 159 -20.77 -10.67 1.21
C ARG A 159 -20.02 -11.99 1.45
N CYS A 160 -18.70 -11.95 1.38
CA CYS A 160 -17.83 -13.10 1.65
C CYS A 160 -17.59 -13.34 3.15
N LYS A 161 -18.10 -12.51 4.05
CA LYS A 161 -17.86 -12.54 5.50
C LYS A 161 -16.37 -12.56 5.86
N ALA A 162 -15.56 -11.88 5.10
CA ALA A 162 -14.09 -11.91 5.16
C ALA A 162 -13.51 -10.69 5.88
N LYS A 163 -12.26 -10.78 6.29
CA LYS A 163 -11.39 -9.63 6.55
C LYS A 163 -10.85 -9.10 5.23
N LEU A 164 -10.50 -7.81 5.18
CA LEU A 164 -9.98 -7.15 3.98
C LEU A 164 -8.56 -6.66 4.23
N ALA A 165 -7.63 -7.01 3.33
CA ALA A 165 -6.27 -6.52 3.30
C ALA A 165 -5.97 -5.93 1.92
N LEU A 166 -5.46 -4.69 1.88
CA LEU A 166 -5.27 -3.96 0.63
C LEU A 166 -3.81 -3.55 0.45
N ASP A 167 -3.28 -3.76 -0.74
CA ASP A 167 -2.09 -3.06 -1.21
C ASP A 167 -2.50 -1.64 -1.62
N ALA A 168 -2.30 -0.70 -0.73
CA ALA A 168 -2.66 0.70 -0.92
C ALA A 168 -1.46 1.57 -1.34
N THR A 169 -0.39 0.98 -1.85
CA THR A 169 0.86 1.67 -2.23
C THR A 169 0.59 2.86 -3.16
N ALA A 170 -0.34 2.72 -4.10
CA ALA A 170 -0.69 3.76 -5.07
C ALA A 170 -2.02 4.47 -4.76
N SER A 171 -2.68 4.18 -3.61
CA SER A 171 -4.03 4.68 -3.34
C SER A 171 -4.22 5.36 -1.98
N ILE A 172 -3.31 5.17 -1.03
CA ILE A 172 -3.45 5.76 0.30
C ILE A 172 -3.54 7.29 0.24
N GLY A 173 -4.57 7.86 0.87
CA GLY A 173 -4.82 9.30 0.86
C GLY A 173 -5.48 9.85 -0.41
N LEU A 174 -5.84 9.00 -1.37
CA LEU A 174 -6.55 9.39 -2.59
C LEU A 174 -8.07 9.10 -2.54
N GLU A 175 -8.56 8.46 -1.49
CA GLU A 175 -9.97 8.13 -1.23
C GLU A 175 -10.31 8.29 0.24
#